data_d74357ac0765ad698f270f684243fd48
#
_entry.id   d74357ac0765ad698f270f684243fd48
#
_cell.length_a   1.000
_cell.length_b   1.000
_cell.length_c   1.000
_cell.angle_alpha   90.00
_cell.angle_beta   90.00
_cell.angle_gamma   90.00
#
_symmetry.space_group_name_H-M   'P 1'
#
loop_
_entity.id
_entity.type
_entity.pdbx_description
1 polymer ?
#
loop_
_entity_poly.entity_id
_entity_poly.type
_entity_poly.pdbx_seq_one_letter_code
_entity_poly.pdbx_strand_id
1 'polypeptide(L)' 'MNAKEMFEKLGYILDDKPKFGSLVSYTKYCEDGCCRLYDLIFYKNGNISFEEDCLTCQLIQAINKQIKELGWK' A
#
# COMPACT_ATOMS: atom_id res chain seq x y z
N MET A 1 13.18 -1.04 -9.42
CA MET A 1 12.53 -0.49 -8.23
C MET A 1 11.46 -1.45 -7.74
N ASN A 2 11.45 -1.78 -6.45
CA ASN A 2 10.43 -2.69 -5.91
C ASN A 2 9.19 -1.91 -5.47
N ALA A 3 8.13 -2.65 -5.11
CA ALA A 3 6.86 -2.03 -4.73
C ALA A 3 7.00 -1.13 -3.51
N LYS A 4 7.76 -1.56 -2.50
CA LYS A 4 7.99 -0.76 -1.31
C LYS A 4 8.56 0.62 -1.65
N GLU A 5 9.57 0.64 -2.51
CA GLU A 5 10.17 1.92 -2.93
C GLU A 5 9.19 2.79 -3.70
N MET A 6 8.38 2.18 -4.55
CA MET A 6 7.37 2.92 -5.30
C MET A 6 6.34 3.55 -4.37
N PHE A 7 5.87 2.80 -3.36
CA PHE A 7 4.93 3.33 -2.38
C PHE A 7 5.54 4.42 -1.53
N GLU A 8 6.81 4.26 -1.14
CA GLU A 8 7.51 5.28 -0.34
C GLU A 8 7.58 6.62 -1.07
N LYS A 9 7.79 6.59 -2.37
CA LYS A 9 7.80 7.81 -3.19
C LYS A 9 6.45 8.51 -3.21
N LEU A 10 5.37 7.76 -2.98
CA LEU A 10 4.02 8.31 -2.95
C LEU A 10 3.59 8.74 -1.54
N GLY A 11 4.48 8.59 -0.56
CA GLY A 11 4.19 8.97 0.82
C GLY A 11 3.63 7.85 1.68
N TYR A 12 3.61 6.63 1.17
CA TYR A 12 3.17 5.46 1.95
C TYR A 12 4.34 4.80 2.65
N ILE A 13 4.10 4.29 3.84
CA ILE A 13 5.09 3.60 4.65
C ILE A 13 4.62 2.17 4.90
N LEU A 14 5.51 1.20 4.68
CA LEU A 14 5.21 -0.21 4.94
C LEU A 14 5.04 -0.43 6.43
N ASP A 15 3.94 -1.08 6.82
CA ASP A 15 3.70 -1.44 8.22
C ASP A 15 4.58 -2.63 8.62
N ASP A 16 5.23 -2.52 9.78
CA ASP A 16 6.06 -3.60 10.31
C ASP A 16 5.21 -4.80 10.74
N LYS A 17 3.99 -4.54 11.18
CA LYS A 17 3.08 -5.58 11.65
C LYS A 17 1.76 -5.47 10.90
N PRO A 18 1.63 -6.20 9.76
CA PRO A 18 0.38 -6.18 9.00
C PRO A 18 -0.80 -6.62 9.85
N LYS A 19 -1.96 -6.05 9.57
CA LYS A 19 -3.19 -6.39 10.28
C LYS A 19 -3.56 -7.85 10.03
N PHE A 20 -4.32 -8.43 10.96
CA PHE A 20 -4.76 -9.82 10.85
C PHE A 20 -5.46 -10.06 9.50
N GLY A 21 -5.06 -11.14 8.83
CA GLY A 21 -5.62 -11.50 7.53
C GLY A 21 -4.96 -10.81 6.34
N SER A 22 -4.00 -9.92 6.59
CA SER A 22 -3.29 -9.21 5.51
C SER A 22 -1.90 -9.82 5.28
N LEU A 23 -1.42 -9.69 4.03
CA LEU A 23 -0.06 -10.07 3.67
C LEU A 23 0.86 -8.85 3.79
N VAL A 24 0.39 -7.71 3.30
CA VAL A 24 1.16 -6.47 3.25
C VAL A 24 0.19 -5.33 3.52
N SER A 25 0.65 -4.36 4.28
CA SER A 25 -0.13 -3.16 4.58
C SER A 25 0.77 -1.93 4.51
N TYR A 26 0.27 -0.88 3.88
CA TYR A 26 0.95 0.42 3.81
C TYR A 26 0.06 1.48 4.41
N THR A 27 0.66 2.49 5.03
CA THR A 27 -0.07 3.60 5.64
C THR A 27 0.52 4.91 5.17
N LYS A 28 -0.35 5.85 4.80
CA LYS A 28 0.06 7.21 4.44
C LYS A 28 -0.26 8.14 5.60
N TYR A 29 0.74 8.92 6.01
CA TYR A 29 0.62 9.88 7.11
C TYR A 29 0.56 11.31 6.57
N CYS A 30 0.07 12.24 7.39
CA CYS A 30 0.11 13.65 7.06
C CYS A 30 1.57 14.14 7.03
N GLU A 31 1.79 15.36 6.53
CA GLU A 31 3.15 15.88 6.30
C GLU A 31 4.02 15.87 7.56
N ASP A 32 3.44 16.17 8.71
CA ASP A 32 4.19 16.19 9.96
C ASP A 32 4.25 14.83 10.65
N GLY A 33 3.61 13.81 10.05
CA GLY A 33 3.67 12.44 10.55
C GLY A 33 2.82 12.15 11.77
N CYS A 34 2.00 13.10 12.22
CA CYS A 34 1.22 12.92 13.44
C CYS A 34 -0.13 12.24 13.23
N CYS A 35 -0.66 12.24 12.00
CA CYS A 35 -1.99 11.70 11.69
C CYS A 35 -1.91 10.68 10.57
N ARG A 36 -2.61 9.56 10.77
CA ARG A 36 -2.78 8.57 9.72
C ARG A 36 -3.91 9.03 8.78
N LEU A 37 -3.61 9.10 7.48
CA LEU A 37 -4.58 9.53 6.49
C LEU A 37 -5.28 8.37 5.81
N TYR A 38 -4.52 7.41 5.28
CA TYR A 38 -5.06 6.32 4.48
C TYR A 38 -4.31 5.02 4.75
N ASP A 39 -5.04 3.89 4.66
CA ASP A 39 -4.46 2.56 4.64
C ASP A 39 -4.61 1.96 3.25
N LEU A 40 -3.64 1.16 2.87
CA LEU A 40 -3.69 0.35 1.66
C LEU A 40 -3.29 -1.06 2.07
N ILE A 41 -4.23 -2.01 2.00
CA ILE A 41 -4.07 -3.34 2.57
C ILE A 41 -4.24 -4.42 1.50
N PHE A 42 -3.26 -5.33 1.42
CA PHE A 42 -3.31 -6.50 0.54
C PHE A 42 -3.65 -7.71 1.39
N TYR A 43 -4.85 -8.25 1.24
CA TYR A 43 -5.34 -9.35 2.06
C TYR A 43 -4.95 -10.70 1.48
N LYS A 44 -4.88 -11.71 2.37
CA LYS A 44 -4.53 -13.09 1.99
C LYS A 44 -5.49 -13.69 0.96
N ASN A 45 -6.74 -13.24 0.93
CA ASN A 45 -7.76 -13.75 0.02
C ASN A 45 -7.69 -13.13 -1.39
N GLY A 46 -6.69 -12.28 -1.64
CA GLY A 46 -6.55 -11.62 -2.94
C GLY A 46 -7.23 -10.28 -3.07
N ASN A 47 -7.89 -9.82 -2.01
CA ASN A 47 -8.54 -8.50 -2.02
C ASN A 47 -7.55 -7.40 -1.66
N ILE A 48 -7.82 -6.21 -2.18
CA ILE A 48 -7.03 -5.01 -1.88
C ILE A 48 -7.99 -3.94 -1.39
N SER A 49 -7.71 -3.37 -0.22
CA SER A 49 -8.48 -2.27 0.34
C SER A 49 -7.66 -0.98 0.27
N PHE A 50 -8.26 0.09 -0.18
CA PHE A 50 -7.62 1.40 -0.17
C PHE A 50 -8.64 2.47 0.19
N GLU A 51 -8.16 3.57 0.77
CA GLU A 51 -9.04 4.61 1.30
C GLU A 51 -8.89 5.96 0.58
N GLU A 52 -7.91 6.11 -0.32
CA GLU A 52 -7.76 7.36 -1.06
C GLU A 52 -8.92 7.58 -2.02
N ASP A 53 -9.34 8.84 -2.16
CA ASP A 53 -10.44 9.22 -3.04
C ASP A 53 -10.11 9.01 -4.51
N CYS A 54 -8.84 9.11 -4.87
CA CYS A 54 -8.40 9.04 -6.28
C CYS A 54 -7.27 8.05 -6.45
N LEU A 55 -7.34 7.25 -7.52
CA LEU A 55 -6.23 6.41 -7.95
C LEU A 55 -5.43 7.16 -9.01
N THR A 56 -4.17 7.49 -8.68
CA THR A 56 -3.27 8.07 -9.66
C THR A 56 -2.60 6.97 -10.47
N CYS A 57 -2.03 7.31 -11.63
CA CYS A 57 -1.28 6.34 -12.42
C CYS A 57 -0.12 5.75 -11.63
N GLN A 58 0.57 6.59 -10.85
CA GLN A 58 1.68 6.13 -10.03
C GLN A 58 1.23 5.14 -8.96
N LEU A 59 0.07 5.39 -8.34
CA LEU A 59 -0.47 4.49 -7.33
C LEU A 59 -0.86 3.14 -7.96
N ILE A 60 -1.51 3.18 -9.12
CA ILE A 60 -1.87 1.96 -9.86
C ILE A 60 -0.62 1.15 -10.21
N GLN A 61 0.44 1.81 -10.66
CA GLN A 61 1.69 1.14 -10.99
C GLN A 61 2.31 0.47 -9.77
N ALA A 62 2.29 1.14 -8.62
CA ALA A 62 2.82 0.58 -7.39
C ALA A 62 1.99 -0.63 -6.94
N ILE A 63 0.66 -0.55 -7.03
CA ILE A 63 -0.23 -1.65 -6.70
C ILE A 63 0.04 -2.84 -7.62
N ASN A 64 0.17 -2.62 -8.93
CA ASN A 64 0.48 -3.69 -9.87
C ASN A 64 1.82 -4.35 -9.57
N LYS A 65 2.82 -3.56 -9.21
CA LYS A 65 4.13 -4.09 -8.84
C LYS A 65 4.02 -4.98 -7.60
N GLN A 66 3.27 -4.55 -6.59
CA GLN A 66 3.06 -5.33 -5.38
C GLN A 66 2.33 -6.64 -5.69
N ILE A 67 1.33 -6.61 -6.56
CA ILE A 67 0.60 -7.80 -6.98
C ILE A 67 1.57 -8.81 -7.59
N LYS A 68 2.48 -8.36 -8.43
CA LYS A 68 3.48 -9.23 -9.05
C LYS A 68 4.44 -9.80 -8.02
N GLU A 69 4.87 -8.99 -7.06
CA GLU A 69 5.79 -9.45 -6.02
C GLU A 69 5.14 -10.45 -5.09
N LEU A 70 3.82 -10.37 -4.90
CA LEU A 70 3.08 -11.35 -4.11
C LEU A 70 2.79 -12.63 -4.89
N GLY A 71 3.06 -12.63 -6.18
CA GLY A 71 2.79 -13.80 -7.04
C GLY A 71 1.32 -13.92 -7.42
N TRP A 72 0.53 -12.89 -7.25
CA TRP A 72 -0.88 -12.89 -7.64
C TRP A 72 -1.03 -12.74 -9.15
N LYS A 73 -2.07 -13.34 -9.68
CA LYS A 73 -2.39 -13.27 -11.11
C LYS A 73 -3.53 -12.30 -11.38
#